data_28804476a24194f881932491749007f7
#
_entry.id   28804476a24194f881932491749007f7
#
_cell.length_a   1.000
_cell.length_b   1.000
_cell.length_c   1.000
_cell.angle_alpha   90.00
_cell.angle_beta   90.00
_cell.angle_gamma   90.00
#
_symmetry.space_group_name_H-M   'P 1'
#
loop_
_entity.id
_entity.type
_entity.pdbx_description
1 polymer ?
#
loop_
_entity_poly.entity_id
_entity_poly.type
_entity_poly.pdbx_seq_one_letter_code
_entity_poly.pdbx_strand_id
1 'polypeptide(L)'
;MRLISWNIARQEEPWHLLATEERIDVPLLQEATAPPAGLGLDVVAGGEWRLAGWQDRKFSTAVVRCSSRVEVVAEPTLEALDAASESDLAVSRPGSLAVATVTGETLSEPVTVVSAYAAWERPAAVEDTGWIYADASAHRIISDIAALIGRQEGHRIIVSGDWNILHGYGEQGSRYWGRRYQTVFDRMEALGLRFIGPQQPNGQPPEEPADELPADSLDVPTYRTRREDPSTGRRQLDFVFASESMADSVTVRALNGRDEWGPSDHCRIAIDLSE
;
A
#
# COMPACT_ATOMS: atom_id res chain seq x y z
N MET A 1 -11.56 12.51 -6.99
CA MET A 1 -10.61 12.47 -5.84
C MET A 1 -9.33 11.78 -6.27
N ARG A 2 -8.15 12.29 -5.85
CA ARG A 2 -6.86 11.65 -6.13
C ARG A 2 -6.14 11.22 -4.87
N LEU A 3 -5.82 9.92 -4.79
CA LEU A 3 -4.94 9.37 -3.76
C LEU A 3 -3.55 9.13 -4.36
N ILE A 4 -2.53 9.09 -3.51
CA ILE A 4 -1.18 8.62 -3.84
C ILE A 4 -0.79 7.55 -2.84
N SER A 5 -0.51 6.33 -3.29
CA SER A 5 0.16 5.33 -2.47
C SER A 5 1.66 5.39 -2.69
N TRP A 6 2.43 5.40 -1.61
CA TRP A 6 3.88 5.55 -1.70
C TRP A 6 4.62 5.01 -0.48
N ASN A 7 5.47 4.02 -0.68
CA ASN A 7 6.49 3.69 0.29
C ASN A 7 7.60 4.76 0.22
N ILE A 8 7.73 5.57 1.26
CA ILE A 8 8.67 6.71 1.29
C ILE A 8 10.04 6.36 1.86
N ALA A 9 10.30 5.07 2.14
CA ALA A 9 11.60 4.56 2.58
C ALA A 9 12.24 5.38 3.72
N ARG A 10 11.43 5.92 4.62
CA ARG A 10 11.85 6.72 5.79
C ARG A 10 12.58 8.02 5.43
N GLN A 11 12.30 8.57 4.25
CA GLN A 11 12.94 9.79 3.76
C GLN A 11 12.07 11.03 4.04
N GLU A 12 12.70 12.19 4.16
CA GLU A 12 12.03 13.48 4.39
C GLU A 12 11.57 14.14 3.08
N GLU A 13 12.32 13.96 2.00
CA GLU A 13 12.05 14.60 0.73
C GLU A 13 10.65 14.30 0.16
N PRO A 14 10.10 13.07 0.25
CA PRO A 14 8.72 12.79 -0.11
C PRO A 14 7.68 13.67 0.58
N TRP A 15 7.89 14.01 1.85
CA TRP A 15 7.00 14.90 2.58
C TRP A 15 6.96 16.31 1.99
N HIS A 16 8.12 16.84 1.56
CA HIS A 16 8.20 18.14 0.90
C HIS A 16 7.49 18.13 -0.46
N LEU A 17 7.61 17.05 -1.23
CA LEU A 17 6.89 16.90 -2.49
C LEU A 17 5.38 16.88 -2.26
N LEU A 18 4.90 16.11 -1.29
CA LEU A 18 3.47 16.04 -0.95
C LEU A 18 2.91 17.40 -0.50
N ALA A 19 3.70 18.20 0.22
CA ALA A 19 3.29 19.53 0.68
C ALA A 19 3.17 20.57 -0.46
N THR A 20 3.78 20.31 -1.60
CA THR A 20 3.81 21.24 -2.76
C THR A 20 2.92 20.80 -3.93
N GLU A 21 2.44 19.57 -3.93
CA GLU A 21 1.67 19.02 -5.05
C GLU A 21 0.16 19.20 -4.85
N GLU A 22 -0.39 20.28 -5.41
CA GLU A 22 -1.80 20.69 -5.22
C GLU A 22 -2.85 19.70 -5.72
N ARG A 23 -2.45 18.70 -6.52
CA ARG A 23 -3.39 17.75 -7.13
C ARG A 23 -3.66 16.51 -6.28
N ILE A 24 -2.95 16.35 -5.17
CA ILE A 24 -3.11 15.20 -4.27
C ILE A 24 -4.11 15.56 -3.18
N ASP A 25 -5.10 14.69 -2.97
CA ASP A 25 -6.06 14.83 -1.87
C ASP A 25 -5.59 14.05 -0.64
N VAL A 26 -5.28 12.74 -0.81
CA VAL A 26 -4.98 11.85 0.30
C VAL A 26 -3.79 10.91 -0.02
N PRO A 27 -2.62 11.17 0.52
CA PRO A 27 -1.51 10.20 0.53
C PRO A 27 -1.75 9.02 1.47
N LEU A 28 -1.43 7.81 0.97
CA LEU A 28 -1.35 6.54 1.68
C LEU A 28 0.12 6.13 1.76
N LEU A 29 0.76 6.35 2.89
CA LEU A 29 2.21 6.23 3.02
C LEU A 29 2.61 4.94 3.72
N GLN A 30 3.70 4.32 3.26
CA GLN A 30 4.37 3.20 3.89
C GLN A 30 5.81 3.58 4.25
N GLU A 31 6.38 2.91 5.23
CA GLU A 31 7.68 3.24 5.82
C GLU A 31 7.84 4.74 6.16
N ALA A 32 6.76 5.37 6.60
CA ALA A 32 6.76 6.78 6.94
C ALA A 32 7.34 7.03 8.34
N THR A 33 8.15 8.08 8.46
CA THR A 33 8.60 8.68 9.72
C THR A 33 7.81 9.96 9.98
N ALA A 34 7.99 10.58 11.14
CA ALA A 34 7.34 11.84 11.43
C ALA A 34 7.62 12.89 10.31
N PRO A 35 6.59 13.61 9.86
CA PRO A 35 6.80 14.66 8.86
C PRO A 35 7.69 15.76 9.43
N PRO A 36 8.51 16.41 8.59
CA PRO A 36 9.25 17.60 8.98
C PRO A 36 8.33 18.69 9.50
N ALA A 37 8.77 19.43 10.52
CA ALA A 37 7.97 20.51 11.11
C ALA A 37 7.69 21.61 10.08
N GLY A 38 6.47 22.16 10.11
CA GLY A 38 6.09 23.35 9.33
C GLY A 38 5.60 23.06 7.91
N LEU A 39 5.43 21.81 7.49
CA LEU A 39 4.89 21.48 6.16
C LEU A 39 3.36 21.68 6.03
N GLY A 40 2.65 21.83 7.13
CA GLY A 40 1.19 22.00 7.10
C GLY A 40 0.40 20.77 6.66
N LEU A 41 1.02 19.59 6.63
CA LEU A 41 0.37 18.33 6.32
C LEU A 41 -0.34 17.77 7.55
N ASP A 42 -1.52 17.23 7.36
CA ASP A 42 -2.34 16.67 8.42
C ASP A 42 -2.28 15.14 8.37
N VAL A 43 -1.54 14.52 9.30
CA VAL A 43 -1.49 13.07 9.46
C VAL A 43 -2.73 12.65 10.24
N VAL A 44 -3.71 12.08 9.54
CA VAL A 44 -5.03 11.76 10.10
C VAL A 44 -5.02 10.38 10.77
N ALA A 45 -4.41 9.38 10.15
CA ALA A 45 -4.35 8.03 10.70
C ALA A 45 -2.94 7.45 10.60
N GLY A 46 -2.59 6.55 11.50
CA GLY A 46 -1.21 6.10 11.70
C GLY A 46 -0.43 7.14 12.51
N GLY A 47 0.88 7.24 12.31
CA GLY A 47 1.68 8.29 12.97
C GLY A 47 2.29 7.88 14.31
N GLU A 48 2.16 6.64 14.72
CA GLU A 48 3.00 6.08 15.76
C GLU A 48 4.39 5.77 15.18
N TRP A 49 5.25 6.78 15.23
CA TRP A 49 6.58 6.69 14.60
C TRP A 49 7.60 5.87 15.40
N ARG A 50 7.21 5.34 16.57
CA ARG A 50 8.02 4.46 17.40
C ARG A 50 7.14 3.36 17.94
N LEU A 51 7.18 2.22 17.30
CA LEU A 51 6.45 1.04 17.71
C LEU A 51 7.36 0.20 18.61
N ALA A 52 7.01 0.15 19.90
CA ALA A 52 7.63 -0.77 20.83
C ALA A 52 7.21 -2.21 20.52
N GLY A 53 8.13 -3.15 20.65
CA GLY A 53 7.84 -4.57 20.45
C GLY A 53 8.61 -5.19 19.29
N TRP A 54 7.95 -5.99 18.50
CA TRP A 54 8.58 -6.76 17.43
C TRP A 54 9.34 -5.87 16.44
N GLN A 55 10.67 -5.96 16.47
CA GLN A 55 11.64 -5.24 15.63
C GLN A 55 11.90 -3.76 15.94
N ASP A 56 11.42 -3.17 17.04
CA ASP A 56 11.69 -1.75 17.40
C ASP A 56 11.66 -0.82 16.17
N ARG A 57 10.51 -0.82 15.46
CA ARG A 57 10.34 -0.07 14.22
C ARG A 57 10.22 1.42 14.50
N LYS A 58 10.96 2.24 13.74
CA LYS A 58 10.94 3.70 13.80
C LYS A 58 10.13 4.32 12.65
N PHE A 59 9.20 3.59 12.07
CA PHE A 59 8.34 3.99 10.98
C PHE A 59 7.01 3.27 11.02
N SER A 60 6.03 3.80 10.37
CA SER A 60 4.65 3.29 10.31
C SER A 60 4.03 3.52 8.94
N THR A 61 2.86 2.97 8.71
CA THR A 61 1.95 3.45 7.67
C THR A 61 1.27 4.73 8.13
N ALA A 62 0.82 5.55 7.17
CA ALA A 62 0.05 6.75 7.49
C ALA A 62 -0.98 7.04 6.38
N VAL A 63 -2.09 7.66 6.78
CA VAL A 63 -3.02 8.37 5.90
C VAL A 63 -2.90 9.85 6.19
N VAL A 64 -2.65 10.64 5.15
CA VAL A 64 -2.40 12.09 5.25
C VAL A 64 -3.47 12.84 4.48
N ARG A 65 -3.91 13.99 4.98
CA ARG A 65 -4.75 14.92 4.23
C ARG A 65 -3.88 16.06 3.68
N CYS A 66 -3.91 16.24 2.35
CA CYS A 66 -3.19 17.32 1.67
C CYS A 66 -4.13 18.41 1.12
N SER A 67 -5.41 18.13 1.00
CA SER A 67 -6.38 19.01 0.33
C SER A 67 -7.56 19.33 1.23
N SER A 68 -8.09 20.56 1.11
CA SER A 68 -9.36 20.96 1.72
C SER A 68 -10.59 20.49 0.93
N ARG A 69 -10.42 19.87 -0.24
CA ARG A 69 -11.52 19.31 -1.06
C ARG A 69 -12.14 18.06 -0.45
N VAL A 70 -11.45 17.47 0.51
CA VAL A 70 -11.87 16.26 1.20
C VAL A 70 -11.81 16.42 2.71
N GLU A 71 -12.71 15.76 3.40
CA GLU A 71 -12.62 15.50 4.83
C GLU A 71 -12.09 14.07 5.02
N VAL A 72 -11.16 13.89 5.94
CA VAL A 72 -10.53 12.62 6.23
C VAL A 72 -10.59 12.39 7.73
N VAL A 73 -11.17 11.29 8.15
CA VAL A 73 -11.35 10.94 9.57
C VAL A 73 -10.73 9.58 9.84
N ALA A 74 -9.99 9.46 10.93
CA ALA A 74 -9.42 8.17 11.37
C ALA A 74 -10.52 7.27 11.93
N GLU A 75 -11.20 6.55 11.07
CA GLU A 75 -12.24 5.60 11.41
C GLU A 75 -12.10 4.33 10.54
N PRO A 76 -12.21 3.15 11.11
CA PRO A 76 -12.33 2.87 12.54
C PRO A 76 -11.05 3.16 13.33
N THR A 77 -11.16 3.28 14.65
CA THR A 77 -9.99 3.30 15.53
C THR A 77 -9.23 1.99 15.40
N LEU A 78 -7.91 2.08 15.20
CA LEU A 78 -7.03 0.92 15.14
C LEU A 78 -6.34 0.72 16.49
N GLU A 79 -6.43 -0.50 17.00
CA GLU A 79 -5.75 -0.91 18.23
C GLU A 79 -4.97 -2.20 18.04
N ALA A 80 -3.92 -2.39 18.83
CA ALA A 80 -3.22 -3.66 18.85
C ALA A 80 -4.18 -4.80 19.29
N LEU A 81 -4.02 -5.97 18.71
CA LEU A 81 -4.92 -7.10 18.91
C LEU A 81 -5.17 -7.46 20.38
N ASP A 82 -4.18 -7.28 21.25
CA ASP A 82 -4.24 -7.55 22.69
C ASP A 82 -4.89 -6.42 23.51
N ALA A 83 -5.09 -5.26 22.92
CA ALA A 83 -5.70 -4.07 23.55
C ALA A 83 -7.06 -3.70 22.95
N ALA A 84 -7.40 -4.22 21.78
CA ALA A 84 -8.59 -3.85 21.02
C ALA A 84 -9.89 -4.24 21.74
N SER A 85 -10.87 -3.34 21.68
CA SER A 85 -12.27 -3.59 22.06
C SER A 85 -13.08 -4.06 20.84
N GLU A 86 -14.35 -4.46 21.05
CA GLU A 86 -15.26 -4.88 19.97
C GLU A 86 -15.56 -3.75 18.95
N SER A 87 -15.38 -2.48 19.34
CA SER A 87 -15.59 -1.32 18.47
C SER A 87 -14.38 -0.98 17.60
N ASP A 88 -13.20 -1.44 18.01
CA ASP A 88 -11.95 -1.13 17.32
C ASP A 88 -11.68 -2.10 16.17
N LEU A 89 -10.84 -1.68 15.23
CA LEU A 89 -10.21 -2.59 14.29
C LEU A 89 -8.92 -3.14 14.92
N ALA A 90 -8.98 -4.40 15.32
CA ALA A 90 -7.82 -5.07 15.90
C ALA A 90 -6.74 -5.32 14.85
N VAL A 91 -5.53 -4.81 15.09
CA VAL A 91 -4.39 -4.96 14.17
C VAL A 91 -3.37 -5.92 14.77
N SER A 92 -3.12 -7.01 14.07
CA SER A 92 -2.17 -8.05 14.50
C SER A 92 -0.72 -7.55 14.52
N ARG A 93 -0.42 -6.50 13.79
CA ARG A 93 0.90 -5.86 13.74
C ARG A 93 0.75 -4.35 13.64
N PRO A 94 0.83 -3.61 14.75
CA PRO A 94 0.78 -2.15 14.74
C PRO A 94 1.75 -1.52 13.74
N GLY A 95 1.33 -0.45 13.07
CA GLY A 95 2.11 0.25 12.05
C GLY A 95 2.18 -0.44 10.67
N SER A 96 1.50 -1.57 10.48
CA SER A 96 1.34 -2.20 9.15
C SER A 96 0.11 -1.71 8.40
N LEU A 97 -0.84 -1.11 9.10
CA LEU A 97 -2.07 -0.53 8.56
C LEU A 97 -2.29 0.89 9.09
N ALA A 98 -2.79 1.77 8.23
CA ALA A 98 -3.46 3.00 8.62
C ALA A 98 -4.78 3.08 7.83
N VAL A 99 -5.87 3.40 8.51
CA VAL A 99 -7.23 3.40 7.94
C VAL A 99 -7.90 4.72 8.22
N ALA A 100 -8.57 5.27 7.22
CA ALA A 100 -9.38 6.46 7.36
C ALA A 100 -10.61 6.40 6.45
N THR A 101 -11.66 7.10 6.84
CA THR A 101 -12.82 7.36 6.01
C THR A 101 -12.68 8.73 5.35
N VAL A 102 -12.89 8.78 4.05
CA VAL A 102 -12.81 9.98 3.22
C VAL A 102 -14.18 10.35 2.69
N THR A 103 -14.54 11.62 2.85
CA THR A 103 -15.72 12.26 2.23
C THR A 103 -15.30 13.47 1.43
N GLY A 104 -16.10 13.89 0.47
CA GLY A 104 -15.82 15.08 -0.35
C GLY A 104 -16.90 15.32 -1.40
N GLU A 105 -16.93 16.53 -1.96
CA GLU A 105 -17.96 16.94 -2.93
C GLU A 105 -18.01 16.10 -4.21
N THR A 106 -16.88 15.45 -4.56
CA THR A 106 -16.75 14.60 -5.74
C THR A 106 -17.02 13.12 -5.46
N LEU A 107 -17.40 12.79 -4.23
CA LEU A 107 -17.74 11.43 -3.82
C LEU A 107 -19.23 11.34 -3.54
N SER A 108 -19.88 10.36 -4.14
CA SER A 108 -21.32 10.08 -3.92
C SER A 108 -21.58 9.55 -2.51
N GLU A 109 -20.62 8.80 -1.96
CA GLU A 109 -20.67 8.17 -0.64
C GLU A 109 -19.26 8.14 -0.02
N PRO A 110 -19.14 8.00 1.31
CA PRO A 110 -17.85 7.83 1.97
C PRO A 110 -17.05 6.66 1.42
N VAL A 111 -15.73 6.82 1.37
CA VAL A 111 -14.78 5.78 0.94
C VAL A 111 -13.79 5.51 2.07
N THR A 112 -13.66 4.26 2.45
CA THR A 112 -12.60 3.83 3.38
C THR A 112 -11.30 3.62 2.62
N VAL A 113 -10.23 4.26 3.04
CA VAL A 113 -8.90 4.13 2.45
C VAL A 113 -7.97 3.45 3.44
N VAL A 114 -7.16 2.52 2.94
CA VAL A 114 -6.23 1.73 3.74
C VAL A 114 -4.83 1.82 3.15
N SER A 115 -3.88 2.34 3.93
CA SER A 115 -2.46 2.23 3.65
C SER A 115 -1.91 0.95 4.26
N ALA A 116 -1.32 0.07 3.47
CA ALA A 116 -0.85 -1.25 3.87
C ALA A 116 0.66 -1.42 3.66
N TYR A 117 1.34 -2.03 4.63
CA TYR A 117 2.76 -2.38 4.55
C TYR A 117 3.01 -3.81 5.01
N ALA A 118 3.25 -4.71 4.06
CA ALA A 118 3.55 -6.11 4.33
C ALA A 118 5.05 -6.33 4.54
N ALA A 119 5.53 -6.09 5.75
CA ALA A 119 6.93 -6.30 6.09
C ALA A 119 7.36 -7.75 5.91
N TRP A 120 8.58 -7.98 5.46
CA TRP A 120 9.16 -9.32 5.40
C TRP A 120 9.23 -9.96 6.79
N GLU A 121 8.77 -11.20 6.87
CA GLU A 121 8.90 -12.02 8.06
C GLU A 121 10.01 -13.05 7.90
N ARG A 122 10.81 -13.21 8.94
CA ARG A 122 11.83 -14.25 9.02
C ARG A 122 11.48 -15.23 10.13
N PRO A 123 11.76 -16.53 9.99
CA PRO A 123 11.60 -17.48 11.07
C PRO A 123 12.40 -17.03 12.29
N ALA A 124 11.77 -17.06 13.46
CA ALA A 124 12.51 -16.88 14.71
C ALA A 124 13.41 -18.10 14.95
N ALA A 125 14.62 -17.86 15.45
CA ALA A 125 15.55 -18.89 15.96
C ALA A 125 16.18 -19.84 14.91
N VAL A 126 16.19 -19.52 13.65
CA VAL A 126 16.99 -20.28 12.69
C VAL A 126 18.14 -19.39 12.23
N GLU A 127 19.35 -19.75 12.61
CA GLU A 127 20.54 -19.08 12.13
C GLU A 127 20.56 -19.15 10.59
N ASP A 128 20.43 -17.99 9.99
CA ASP A 128 20.67 -17.64 8.59
C ASP A 128 20.24 -18.66 7.51
N THR A 129 18.97 -19.07 7.52
CA THR A 129 18.45 -19.89 6.43
C THR A 129 18.18 -19.10 5.16
N GLY A 130 18.29 -17.77 5.20
CA GLY A 130 17.91 -16.88 4.11
C GLY A 130 16.40 -16.88 3.78
N TRP A 131 15.59 -17.64 4.51
CA TRP A 131 14.15 -17.72 4.26
C TRP A 131 13.42 -16.47 4.69
N ILE A 132 12.65 -15.91 3.77
CA ILE A 132 11.78 -14.75 3.99
C ILE A 132 10.37 -15.17 3.64
N TYR A 133 9.44 -14.96 4.59
CA TYR A 133 8.00 -15.19 4.37
C TYR A 133 7.34 -13.84 4.05
N ALA A 134 7.47 -13.38 2.81
CA ALA A 134 6.86 -12.13 2.37
C ALA A 134 5.33 -12.18 2.47
N ASP A 135 4.72 -13.31 2.09
CA ASP A 135 3.28 -13.52 2.12
C ASP A 135 2.67 -13.60 3.51
N ALA A 136 3.45 -13.92 4.56
CA ALA A 136 2.93 -14.02 5.92
C ALA A 136 2.35 -12.69 6.41
N SER A 137 3.07 -11.59 6.21
CA SER A 137 2.56 -10.24 6.54
C SER A 137 1.35 -9.84 5.69
N ALA A 138 1.35 -10.15 4.40
CA ALA A 138 0.21 -9.89 3.53
C ALA A 138 -1.05 -10.63 4.05
N HIS A 139 -0.91 -11.90 4.45
CA HIS A 139 -2.02 -12.66 5.03
C HIS A 139 -2.50 -12.13 6.38
N ARG A 140 -1.62 -11.56 7.21
CA ARG A 140 -2.02 -10.85 8.45
C ARG A 140 -2.87 -9.63 8.12
N ILE A 141 -2.40 -8.78 7.21
CA ILE A 141 -3.13 -7.61 6.73
C ILE A 141 -4.52 -8.00 6.23
N ILE A 142 -4.64 -9.05 5.41
CA ILE A 142 -5.93 -9.54 4.92
C ILE A 142 -6.83 -9.97 6.08
N SER A 143 -6.28 -10.61 7.10
CA SER A 143 -7.06 -11.02 8.26
C SER A 143 -7.55 -9.82 9.08
N ASP A 144 -6.71 -8.79 9.23
CA ASP A 144 -7.07 -7.57 9.94
C ASP A 144 -8.15 -6.79 9.19
N ILE A 145 -8.02 -6.58 7.86
CA ILE A 145 -9.03 -5.87 7.07
C ILE A 145 -10.32 -6.67 6.86
N ALA A 146 -10.30 -7.99 6.99
CA ALA A 146 -11.51 -8.81 6.90
C ALA A 146 -12.54 -8.41 7.95
N ALA A 147 -12.12 -8.02 9.16
CA ALA A 147 -12.99 -7.51 10.20
C ALA A 147 -13.62 -6.14 9.81
N LEU A 148 -12.89 -5.30 9.08
CA LEU A 148 -13.41 -4.05 8.54
C LEU A 148 -14.52 -4.30 7.51
N ILE A 149 -14.31 -5.26 6.60
CA ILE A 149 -15.28 -5.63 5.56
C ILE A 149 -16.56 -6.19 6.18
N GLY A 150 -16.44 -7.07 7.16
CA GLY A 150 -17.59 -7.67 7.84
C GLY A 150 -18.51 -6.68 8.56
N ARG A 151 -18.07 -5.45 8.79
CA ARG A 151 -18.85 -4.36 9.42
C ARG A 151 -19.62 -3.48 8.42
N GLN A 152 -19.36 -3.64 7.11
CA GLN A 152 -19.90 -2.77 6.07
C GLN A 152 -20.71 -3.60 5.04
N GLU A 153 -22.00 -3.43 5.03
CA GLU A 153 -22.82 -3.94 3.93
C GLU A 153 -22.53 -3.13 2.66
N GLY A 154 -22.15 -3.81 1.57
CA GLY A 154 -21.81 -3.13 0.32
C GLY A 154 -20.59 -2.20 0.44
N HIS A 155 -19.54 -2.68 1.09
CA HIS A 155 -18.34 -1.89 1.42
C HIS A 155 -17.74 -1.12 0.24
N ARG A 156 -17.16 0.05 0.53
CA ARG A 156 -16.47 0.94 -0.39
C ARG A 156 -15.06 1.20 0.15
N ILE A 157 -14.14 0.32 -0.20
CA ILE A 157 -12.78 0.29 0.37
C ILE A 157 -11.76 0.32 -0.76
N ILE A 158 -10.72 1.14 -0.62
CA ILE A 158 -9.49 1.10 -1.41
C ILE A 158 -8.34 0.70 -0.47
N VAL A 159 -7.68 -0.40 -0.76
CA VAL A 159 -6.48 -0.87 -0.06
C VAL A 159 -5.29 -0.70 -0.99
N SER A 160 -4.29 0.04 -0.57
CA SER A 160 -3.07 0.23 -1.37
C SER A 160 -1.83 0.23 -0.49
N GLY A 161 -0.71 -0.21 -1.06
CA GLY A 161 0.57 -0.17 -0.37
C GLY A 161 1.61 -1.11 -0.91
N ASP A 162 2.69 -1.24 -0.13
CA ASP A 162 3.79 -2.15 -0.40
C ASP A 162 3.48 -3.54 0.20
N TRP A 163 3.23 -4.49 -0.68
CA TRP A 163 2.88 -5.86 -0.32
C TRP A 163 4.09 -6.80 -0.27
N ASN A 164 5.24 -6.34 -0.76
CA ASN A 164 6.50 -7.09 -0.74
C ASN A 164 6.41 -8.53 -1.32
N ILE A 165 5.45 -8.77 -2.20
CA ILE A 165 5.27 -10.02 -2.95
C ILE A 165 5.27 -9.73 -4.45
N LEU A 166 5.27 -10.75 -5.29
CA LEU A 166 5.22 -10.62 -6.75
C LEU A 166 3.89 -11.12 -7.29
N HIS A 167 3.32 -10.38 -8.24
CA HIS A 167 2.14 -10.78 -8.99
C HIS A 167 2.57 -11.61 -10.21
N GLY A 168 1.81 -12.65 -10.56
CA GLY A 168 2.10 -13.47 -11.73
C GLY A 168 3.40 -14.29 -11.66
N TYR A 169 4.08 -14.32 -10.54
CA TYR A 169 5.32 -15.06 -10.31
C TYR A 169 5.06 -16.57 -10.41
N GLY A 170 5.67 -17.26 -11.35
CA GLY A 170 5.53 -18.70 -11.27
C GLY A 170 5.88 -19.58 -12.43
N GLU A 171 5.91 -19.13 -13.68
CA GLU A 171 6.24 -20.06 -14.78
C GLU A 171 7.75 -20.32 -14.90
N GLN A 172 8.56 -19.29 -14.67
CA GLN A 172 10.02 -19.38 -14.75
C GLN A 172 10.70 -19.18 -13.39
N GLY A 173 9.94 -18.76 -12.38
CA GLY A 173 10.39 -18.66 -10.99
C GLY A 173 10.08 -19.91 -10.17
N SER A 174 10.03 -19.76 -8.85
CA SER A 174 9.64 -20.84 -7.96
C SER A 174 8.12 -21.05 -7.97
N ARG A 175 7.66 -22.19 -8.48
CA ARG A 175 6.23 -22.58 -8.44
C ARG A 175 5.66 -22.59 -7.02
N TYR A 176 6.49 -22.88 -6.03
CA TYR A 176 6.10 -22.85 -4.63
C TYR A 176 5.74 -21.43 -4.18
N TRP A 177 6.62 -20.45 -4.41
CA TRP A 177 6.37 -19.05 -4.07
C TRP A 177 5.28 -18.43 -4.93
N GLY A 178 5.22 -18.74 -6.22
CA GLY A 178 4.16 -18.28 -7.09
C GLY A 178 2.77 -18.65 -6.58
N ARG A 179 2.59 -19.91 -6.15
CA ARG A 179 1.32 -20.36 -5.55
C ARG A 179 1.01 -19.66 -4.22
N ARG A 180 2.02 -19.43 -3.39
CA ARG A 180 1.85 -18.72 -2.12
C ARG A 180 1.42 -17.27 -2.36
N TYR A 181 2.10 -16.57 -3.26
CA TYR A 181 1.75 -15.19 -3.57
C TYR A 181 0.36 -15.07 -4.19
N GLN A 182 0.01 -15.98 -5.10
CA GLN A 182 -1.33 -16.00 -5.69
C GLN A 182 -2.44 -16.10 -4.63
N THR A 183 -2.22 -16.84 -3.53
CA THR A 183 -3.23 -16.92 -2.46
C THR A 183 -3.54 -15.58 -1.79
N VAL A 184 -2.65 -14.61 -1.86
CA VAL A 184 -2.91 -13.24 -1.37
C VAL A 184 -3.96 -12.56 -2.24
N PHE A 185 -3.79 -12.61 -3.57
CA PHE A 185 -4.75 -12.05 -4.52
C PHE A 185 -6.10 -12.77 -4.45
N ASP A 186 -6.10 -14.10 -4.44
CA ASP A 186 -7.32 -14.92 -4.31
C ASP A 186 -8.11 -14.60 -3.04
N ARG A 187 -7.42 -14.34 -1.91
CA ARG A 187 -8.08 -13.96 -0.65
C ARG A 187 -8.63 -12.55 -0.69
N MET A 188 -7.93 -11.61 -1.32
CA MET A 188 -8.46 -10.24 -1.52
C MET A 188 -9.72 -10.28 -2.37
N GLU A 189 -9.71 -11.03 -3.47
CA GLU A 189 -10.89 -11.22 -4.32
C GLU A 189 -12.05 -11.89 -3.56
N ALA A 190 -11.77 -12.91 -2.76
CA ALA A 190 -12.77 -13.56 -1.92
C ALA A 190 -13.43 -12.63 -0.88
N LEU A 191 -12.75 -11.54 -0.51
CA LEU A 191 -13.28 -10.47 0.32
C LEU A 191 -14.05 -9.40 -0.48
N GLY A 192 -14.20 -9.56 -1.80
CA GLY A 192 -14.81 -8.57 -2.69
C GLY A 192 -13.90 -7.36 -2.96
N LEU A 193 -12.58 -7.52 -2.82
CA LEU A 193 -11.56 -6.53 -3.12
C LEU A 193 -10.80 -6.93 -4.38
N ARG A 194 -11.23 -6.39 -5.52
CA ARG A 194 -10.64 -6.66 -6.84
C ARG A 194 -9.27 -6.02 -6.96
N PHE A 195 -8.30 -6.73 -7.55
CA PHE A 195 -7.03 -6.17 -7.94
C PHE A 195 -7.22 -5.18 -9.11
N ILE A 196 -6.76 -3.93 -8.91
CA ILE A 196 -6.94 -2.82 -9.88
C ILE A 196 -5.61 -2.45 -10.56
N GLY A 197 -4.49 -2.89 -10.03
CA GLY A 197 -3.20 -2.57 -10.60
C GLY A 197 -2.19 -1.97 -9.62
N PRO A 198 -1.21 -1.19 -10.13
CA PRO A 198 -1.02 -0.77 -11.52
C PRO A 198 -0.65 -1.92 -12.45
N GLN A 199 -1.03 -1.81 -13.72
CA GLN A 199 -0.62 -2.71 -14.80
C GLN A 199 -0.53 -1.94 -16.11
N GLN A 200 0.20 -2.45 -17.12
CA GLN A 200 0.22 -1.87 -18.45
C GLN A 200 -1.20 -1.74 -19.01
N PRO A 201 -1.51 -0.63 -19.73
CA PRO A 201 -0.62 0.45 -20.15
C PRO A 201 -0.45 1.58 -19.11
N ASN A 202 -0.93 1.42 -17.88
CA ASN A 202 -0.94 2.44 -16.84
C ASN A 202 0.38 2.48 -16.04
N GLY A 203 1.50 2.48 -16.72
CA GLY A 203 2.87 2.58 -16.23
C GLY A 203 3.84 2.18 -17.32
N GLN A 204 5.12 2.52 -17.13
CA GLN A 204 6.17 2.11 -18.05
C GLN A 204 6.50 0.63 -17.82
N PRO A 205 6.60 -0.19 -18.88
CA PRO A 205 7.12 -1.55 -18.73
C PRO A 205 8.59 -1.52 -18.28
N PRO A 206 9.10 -2.61 -17.69
CA PRO A 206 10.52 -2.71 -17.39
C PRO A 206 11.36 -2.73 -18.68
N GLU A 207 12.53 -2.08 -18.68
CA GLU A 207 13.48 -2.18 -19.82
C GLU A 207 13.95 -3.62 -20.00
N GLU A 208 14.19 -4.30 -18.88
CA GLU A 208 14.50 -5.74 -18.84
C GLU A 208 13.50 -6.43 -17.90
N PRO A 209 12.56 -7.22 -18.44
CA PRO A 209 11.65 -8.01 -17.61
C PRO A 209 12.38 -8.90 -16.61
N ALA A 210 11.81 -9.08 -15.45
CA ALA A 210 12.36 -10.02 -14.46
C ALA A 210 12.17 -11.46 -14.96
N ASP A 211 13.24 -12.27 -14.87
CA ASP A 211 13.27 -13.65 -15.40
C ASP A 211 12.21 -14.56 -14.74
N GLU A 212 11.77 -14.21 -13.55
CA GLU A 212 10.76 -14.94 -12.78
C GLU A 212 9.31 -14.68 -13.20
N LEU A 213 9.06 -13.67 -14.05
CA LEU A 213 7.71 -13.31 -14.51
C LEU A 213 7.41 -13.93 -15.89
N PRO A 214 6.12 -14.16 -16.22
CA PRO A 214 5.70 -14.55 -17.55
C PRO A 214 6.13 -13.52 -18.60
N ALA A 215 6.40 -13.98 -19.82
CA ALA A 215 6.80 -13.09 -20.93
C ALA A 215 5.70 -12.09 -21.32
N ASP A 216 4.45 -12.40 -21.04
CA ASP A 216 3.26 -11.58 -21.28
C ASP A 216 2.78 -10.84 -20.02
N SER A 217 3.62 -10.75 -18.98
CA SER A 217 3.30 -10.01 -17.76
C SER A 217 2.94 -8.56 -18.06
N LEU A 218 1.85 -8.10 -17.49
CA LEU A 218 1.41 -6.71 -17.53
C LEU A 218 1.94 -5.88 -16.36
N ASP A 219 2.74 -6.48 -15.50
CA ASP A 219 3.30 -5.80 -14.33
C ASP A 219 4.20 -4.62 -14.76
N VAL A 220 4.17 -3.58 -13.94
CA VAL A 220 4.99 -2.39 -14.11
C VAL A 220 5.91 -2.22 -12.90
N PRO A 221 7.20 -1.93 -13.08
CA PRO A 221 8.11 -1.80 -11.95
C PRO A 221 7.66 -0.69 -11.00
N THR A 222 7.58 -1.00 -9.72
CA THR A 222 7.31 -0.02 -8.67
C THR A 222 8.46 0.11 -7.68
N TYR A 223 9.44 -0.79 -7.75
CA TYR A 223 10.60 -0.84 -6.87
C TYR A 223 11.91 -0.93 -7.67
N ARG A 224 12.94 -0.23 -7.18
CA ARG A 224 14.33 -0.29 -7.63
C ARG A 224 15.28 -0.34 -6.45
N THR A 225 16.48 -0.81 -6.65
CA THR A 225 17.52 -0.69 -5.62
C THR A 225 17.84 0.79 -5.40
N ARG A 226 17.92 1.23 -4.17
CA ARG A 226 17.94 2.64 -3.72
C ARG A 226 18.98 3.53 -4.38
N ARG A 227 19.99 3.10 -5.00
CA ARG A 227 21.03 3.94 -5.62
C ARG A 227 21.10 3.77 -7.12
N GLU A 228 20.25 2.94 -7.66
CA GLU A 228 20.20 2.67 -9.09
C GLU A 228 19.26 3.62 -9.81
N ASP A 229 19.41 3.71 -11.12
CA ASP A 229 18.52 4.52 -11.97
C ASP A 229 17.10 3.90 -11.96
N PRO A 230 16.03 4.70 -12.00
CA PRO A 230 14.66 4.21 -12.11
C PRO A 230 14.43 3.16 -13.21
N SER A 231 15.12 3.28 -14.35
CA SER A 231 15.01 2.33 -15.46
C SER A 231 15.47 0.90 -15.12
N THR A 232 16.25 0.74 -14.04
CA THR A 232 16.68 -0.59 -13.58
C THR A 232 15.61 -1.33 -12.79
N GLY A 233 14.48 -0.68 -12.47
CA GLY A 233 13.34 -1.30 -11.79
C GLY A 233 12.77 -2.44 -12.62
N ARG A 234 12.60 -3.61 -11.99
CA ARG A 234 12.11 -4.84 -12.65
C ARG A 234 10.88 -5.43 -11.98
N ARG A 235 10.61 -5.04 -10.73
CA ARG A 235 9.61 -5.70 -9.89
C ARG A 235 8.51 -4.75 -9.46
N GLN A 236 7.30 -5.25 -9.50
CA GLN A 236 6.15 -4.61 -8.91
C GLN A 236 5.95 -5.18 -7.51
N LEU A 237 5.98 -4.33 -6.49
CA LEU A 237 5.77 -4.69 -5.09
C LEU A 237 4.56 -3.96 -4.48
N ASP A 238 4.13 -2.89 -5.15
CA ASP A 238 3.04 -2.02 -4.71
C ASP A 238 1.77 -2.35 -5.51
N PHE A 239 0.68 -2.61 -4.81
CA PHE A 239 -0.59 -3.02 -5.40
C PHE A 239 -1.75 -2.22 -4.84
N VAL A 240 -2.81 -2.12 -5.66
CA VAL A 240 -4.08 -1.48 -5.32
C VAL A 240 -5.20 -2.48 -5.50
N PHE A 241 -6.03 -2.57 -4.47
CA PHE A 241 -7.28 -3.31 -4.48
C PHE A 241 -8.43 -2.36 -4.18
N ALA A 242 -9.57 -2.58 -4.80
CA ALA A 242 -10.78 -1.80 -4.53
C ALA A 242 -12.00 -2.71 -4.43
N SER A 243 -12.97 -2.29 -3.63
CA SER A 243 -14.27 -2.96 -3.55
C SER A 243 -14.87 -3.13 -4.94
N GLU A 244 -15.46 -4.28 -5.21
CA GLU A 244 -16.09 -4.61 -6.49
C GLU A 244 -17.10 -3.54 -6.90
N SER A 245 -17.87 -2.99 -5.93
CA SER A 245 -18.88 -1.94 -6.15
C SER A 245 -18.33 -0.64 -6.75
N MET A 246 -17.04 -0.37 -6.60
CA MET A 246 -16.40 0.87 -7.07
C MET A 246 -15.20 0.65 -7.98
N ALA A 247 -14.84 -0.59 -8.25
CA ALA A 247 -13.63 -0.94 -8.98
C ALA A 247 -13.54 -0.30 -10.38
N ASP A 248 -14.67 -0.17 -11.07
CA ASP A 248 -14.74 0.43 -12.41
C ASP A 248 -14.61 1.98 -12.38
N SER A 249 -14.81 2.60 -11.22
CA SER A 249 -14.62 4.04 -11.01
C SER A 249 -13.19 4.39 -10.58
N VAL A 250 -12.34 3.39 -10.34
CA VAL A 250 -10.95 3.56 -9.88
C VAL A 250 -9.98 3.35 -11.03
N THR A 251 -9.15 4.35 -11.30
CA THR A 251 -8.05 4.25 -12.25
C THR A 251 -6.72 4.32 -11.49
N VAL A 252 -5.82 3.39 -11.78
CA VAL A 252 -4.52 3.29 -11.10
C VAL A 252 -3.39 3.44 -12.11
N ARG A 253 -2.41 4.29 -11.80
CA ARG A 253 -1.22 4.49 -12.62
C ARG A 253 0.06 4.47 -11.77
N ALA A 254 1.07 3.72 -12.18
CA ALA A 254 2.42 3.85 -11.65
C ALA A 254 3.10 5.09 -12.22
N LEU A 255 3.61 5.97 -11.37
CA LEU A 255 4.44 7.12 -11.74
C LEU A 255 5.91 6.66 -11.80
N ASN A 256 6.17 5.64 -12.62
CA ASN A 256 7.45 4.95 -12.70
C ASN A 256 8.34 5.40 -13.88
N GLY A 257 7.94 6.45 -14.59
CA GLY A 257 8.81 7.13 -15.52
C GLY A 257 10.03 7.73 -14.80
N ARG A 258 11.15 7.84 -15.49
CA ARG A 258 12.43 8.32 -14.93
C ARG A 258 12.28 9.64 -14.18
N ASP A 259 11.54 10.58 -14.75
CA ASP A 259 11.32 11.92 -14.18
C ASP A 259 10.15 11.95 -13.16
N GLU A 260 9.35 10.88 -13.09
CA GLU A 260 8.18 10.77 -12.22
C GLU A 260 8.46 9.99 -10.93
N TRP A 261 9.52 9.17 -10.91
CA TRP A 261 9.79 8.21 -9.84
C TRP A 261 9.88 8.84 -8.44
N GLY A 262 10.55 9.97 -8.36
CA GLY A 262 10.77 10.66 -7.10
C GLY A 262 11.98 10.11 -6.30
N PRO A 263 12.16 10.58 -5.05
CA PRO A 263 13.36 10.31 -4.25
C PRO A 263 13.41 8.92 -3.61
N SER A 264 12.27 8.22 -3.49
CA SER A 264 12.21 6.89 -2.86
C SER A 264 12.76 5.79 -3.79
N ASP A 265 13.07 4.64 -3.23
CA ASP A 265 13.30 3.40 -3.98
C ASP A 265 12.00 2.78 -4.52
N HIS A 266 10.84 3.22 -4.03
CA HIS A 266 9.55 2.95 -4.64
C HIS A 266 9.04 4.16 -5.44
N CYS A 267 8.38 3.92 -6.58
CA CYS A 267 7.65 4.97 -7.28
C CYS A 267 6.29 5.24 -6.61
N ARG A 268 5.71 6.38 -6.96
CA ARG A 268 4.35 6.72 -6.51
C ARG A 268 3.31 5.98 -7.35
N ILE A 269 2.23 5.55 -6.72
CA ILE A 269 1.06 5.01 -7.39
C ILE A 269 -0.06 6.03 -7.29
N ALA A 270 -0.45 6.61 -8.42
CA ALA A 270 -1.61 7.49 -8.50
C ALA A 270 -2.89 6.66 -8.61
N ILE A 271 -3.88 7.01 -7.79
CA ILE A 271 -5.19 6.34 -7.73
C ILE A 271 -6.24 7.43 -7.89
N ASP A 272 -6.91 7.45 -9.02
CA ASP A 272 -7.99 8.39 -9.32
C ASP A 272 -9.33 7.72 -9.15
N LEU A 273 -10.19 8.27 -8.30
CA LEU A 273 -11.57 7.89 -8.14
C LEU A 273 -12.47 8.94 -8.79
N SER A 274 -13.26 8.50 -9.78
CA SER A 274 -14.19 9.33 -10.57
C SER A 274 -15.61 8.78 -10.41
N GLU A 275 -16.51 9.55 -9.79
CA GLU A 275 -17.92 9.21 -9.61
C GLU A 275 -18.84 10.26 -10.22
#